data_a289117e9fe9fb8c20b000a3a0d4e02f
#
_entry.id   a289117e9fe9fb8c20b000a3a0d4e02f
#
_cell.length_a   1.000
_cell.length_b   1.000
_cell.length_c   1.000
_cell.angle_alpha   90.00
_cell.angle_beta   90.00
_cell.angle_gamma   90.00
#
_symmetry.space_group_name_H-M   'P 1'
#
loop_
_entity.id
_entity.type
_entity.pdbx_description
1 polymer ?
#
loop_
_entity_poly.entity_id
_entity_poly.type
_entity_poly.pdbx_seq_one_letter_code
_entity_poly.pdbx_strand_id
1 'polypeptide(L)'
;MTTQTIQTSVLRQRCCPPRGEKKARAVRARAQSSQSSPSAPNANDAVKQRVVITGSTRGLGLELAKSFLSQGDSVFVTSRDAGKVAETVAALRTAYGDDVVAGLEADVSRAESVQELADACVDAFGGVDMWINNAGSNGYQYENLEDADPSVLEQGVLTNSLGSILCTRQAIRTIKQTSGRGHIFNMEGAGSDGNATRKFAAYGHTKAGMAQLSKTMAVELKDVPIGVHTISPGMVFTELISSGRYSFGSQGRMFVNALAEPADVAAAQIVEQVKEATASPDSVNKTIAIKVLTPNVALRKMFGRFILGENRDRYYPEKDE
;
A
#
# COMPACT_ATOMS: atom_id res chain seq x y z
N MET A 1 -20.12 30.88 50.79
CA MET A 1 -20.95 30.00 51.60
C MET A 1 -21.51 28.95 50.58
N THR A 2 -21.22 27.70 50.53
CA THR A 2 -20.73 26.70 51.46
C THR A 2 -19.94 25.65 50.72
N THR A 3 -18.74 25.35 51.20
CA THR A 3 -17.83 24.29 50.74
C THR A 3 -18.36 22.95 51.24
N GLN A 4 -18.47 21.92 50.37
CA GLN A 4 -18.56 20.52 50.82
C GLN A 4 -17.41 19.70 50.22
N THR A 5 -16.54 19.32 51.14
CA THR A 5 -15.45 18.38 51.01
C THR A 5 -16.02 16.96 51.16
N ILE A 6 -15.79 16.07 50.19
CA ILE A 6 -16.08 14.63 50.36
C ILE A 6 -14.75 13.88 50.42
N GLN A 7 -14.50 13.36 51.64
CA GLN A 7 -13.44 12.39 51.91
C GLN A 7 -13.83 11.01 51.40
N THR A 8 -12.95 10.37 50.63
CA THR A 8 -13.02 8.94 50.29
C THR A 8 -12.01 8.15 51.08
N SER A 9 -12.52 7.25 51.91
CA SER A 9 -11.77 6.31 52.76
C SER A 9 -11.23 5.12 51.92
N VAL A 10 -9.96 4.81 52.16
CA VAL A 10 -9.23 3.66 51.69
C VAL A 10 -9.60 2.42 52.49
N LEU A 11 -10.03 1.35 51.86
CA LEU A 11 -10.10 0.00 52.44
C LEU A 11 -9.06 -0.90 51.74
N ARG A 12 -7.99 -1.18 52.51
CA ARG A 12 -7.04 -2.25 52.19
C ARG A 12 -7.62 -3.58 52.70
N GLN A 13 -7.73 -4.56 51.84
CA GLN A 13 -7.84 -5.96 52.25
C GLN A 13 -6.60 -6.74 51.80
N ARG A 14 -5.86 -7.22 52.77
CA ARG A 14 -4.82 -8.24 52.63
C ARG A 14 -5.48 -9.61 52.78
N CYS A 15 -5.12 -10.57 51.91
CA CYS A 15 -5.27 -11.99 52.22
C CYS A 15 -4.01 -12.73 51.75
N CYS A 16 -3.39 -13.43 52.68
CA CYS A 16 -2.26 -14.32 52.53
C CYS A 16 -2.71 -15.72 52.11
N PRO A 17 -1.78 -16.57 51.58
CA PRO A 17 -2.06 -17.85 50.92
C PRO A 17 -1.96 -19.02 51.92
N PRO A 18 -2.42 -20.24 51.55
CA PRO A 18 -2.00 -21.48 52.23
C PRO A 18 -0.95 -22.25 51.39
N ARG A 19 0.05 -22.70 52.13
CA ARG A 19 1.05 -23.68 51.73
C ARG A 19 0.43 -25.05 51.55
N GLY A 20 0.96 -25.83 50.59
CA GLY A 20 0.73 -27.25 50.46
C GLY A 20 1.80 -27.92 49.61
N GLU A 21 2.87 -28.41 50.27
CA GLU A 21 3.89 -29.27 49.65
C GLU A 21 3.30 -30.63 49.31
N LYS A 22 3.59 -31.18 48.11
CA LYS A 22 3.75 -32.62 47.90
C LYS A 22 4.87 -32.90 46.90
N LYS A 23 5.93 -33.52 47.42
CA LYS A 23 7.02 -34.15 46.67
C LYS A 23 6.47 -35.27 45.79
N ALA A 24 6.85 -35.30 44.52
CA ALA A 24 6.80 -36.51 43.70
C ALA A 24 8.10 -36.64 42.90
N ARG A 25 8.64 -37.78 43.02
CA ARG A 25 9.91 -38.41 42.73
C ARG A 25 10.23 -38.44 41.25
N ALA A 26 11.48 -38.14 40.91
CA ALA A 26 12.07 -38.25 39.59
C ALA A 26 12.11 -39.70 39.08
N VAL A 27 11.72 -39.89 37.83
CA VAL A 27 12.14 -41.01 36.98
C VAL A 27 12.88 -40.47 35.78
N ARG A 28 14.19 -40.72 35.74
CA ARG A 28 15.06 -40.45 34.59
C ARG A 28 14.76 -41.48 33.50
N ALA A 29 14.17 -41.04 32.39
CA ALA A 29 14.25 -41.73 31.11
C ALA A 29 15.21 -40.98 30.19
N ARG A 30 16.30 -41.60 29.86
CA ARG A 30 17.38 -41.12 29.00
C ARG A 30 16.97 -41.44 27.56
N ALA A 31 16.34 -40.48 26.84
CA ALA A 31 16.18 -40.55 25.40
C ALA A 31 17.26 -39.69 24.76
N GLN A 32 18.20 -40.32 24.09
CA GLN A 32 19.13 -39.64 23.17
C GLN A 32 18.33 -39.26 21.95
N SER A 33 17.94 -37.99 21.83
CA SER A 33 17.48 -37.40 20.58
C SER A 33 18.67 -36.67 19.97
N SER A 34 19.10 -37.15 18.81
CA SER A 34 20.02 -36.51 17.91
C SER A 34 19.48 -35.11 17.59
N GLN A 35 20.08 -34.08 18.18
CA GLN A 35 19.86 -32.71 17.79
C GLN A 35 20.53 -32.49 16.42
N SER A 36 19.74 -32.57 15.36
CA SER A 36 20.11 -31.94 14.10
C SER A 36 20.08 -30.41 14.32
N SER A 37 21.22 -29.77 14.25
CA SER A 37 21.35 -28.33 14.24
C SER A 37 20.43 -27.77 13.15
N PRO A 38 19.64 -26.68 13.41
CA PRO A 38 18.90 -26.03 12.33
C PRO A 38 19.92 -25.54 11.31
N SER A 39 19.81 -26.03 10.09
CA SER A 39 20.55 -25.48 8.94
C SER A 39 20.24 -24.00 8.83
N ALA A 40 21.27 -23.18 8.64
CA ALA A 40 21.10 -21.77 8.34
C ALA A 40 20.09 -21.62 7.18
N PRO A 41 19.14 -20.66 7.26
CA PRO A 41 18.19 -20.44 6.16
C PRO A 41 18.97 -20.17 4.87
N ASN A 42 18.64 -20.90 3.82
CA ASN A 42 19.18 -20.66 2.50
C ASN A 42 18.89 -19.19 2.10
N ALA A 43 19.85 -18.52 1.53
CA ALA A 43 19.73 -17.11 1.09
C ALA A 43 18.62 -16.89 0.03
N ASN A 44 17.88 -17.94 -0.34
CA ASN A 44 16.75 -17.93 -1.28
C ASN A 44 15.36 -18.05 -0.62
N ASP A 45 15.28 -18.23 0.70
CA ASP A 45 14.00 -18.18 1.41
C ASP A 45 13.65 -16.71 1.73
N ALA A 46 13.25 -15.95 0.72
CA ALA A 46 12.66 -14.62 0.92
C ALA A 46 11.45 -14.76 1.84
N VAL A 47 11.48 -14.06 2.99
CA VAL A 47 10.39 -14.09 3.96
C VAL A 47 9.10 -13.68 3.26
N LYS A 48 8.13 -14.59 3.23
CA LYS A 48 6.79 -14.36 2.67
C LYS A 48 6.12 -13.23 3.42
N GLN A 49 5.64 -12.22 2.69
CA GLN A 49 5.02 -11.02 3.24
C GLN A 49 3.49 -11.07 3.12
N ARG A 50 2.79 -10.50 4.08
CA ARG A 50 1.33 -10.31 4.08
C ARG A 50 1.04 -8.89 3.69
N VAL A 51 0.55 -8.71 2.46
CA VAL A 51 0.44 -7.41 1.79
C VAL A 51 -1.01 -7.00 1.64
N VAL A 52 -1.40 -5.86 2.19
CA VAL A 52 -2.69 -5.21 1.92
C VAL A 52 -2.50 -4.19 0.80
N ILE A 53 -3.33 -4.25 -0.25
CA ILE A 53 -3.30 -3.29 -1.35
C ILE A 53 -4.68 -2.68 -1.51
N THR A 54 -4.83 -1.38 -1.21
CA THR A 54 -6.12 -0.72 -1.38
C THR A 54 -6.40 -0.41 -2.86
N GLY A 55 -7.66 -0.60 -3.30
CA GLY A 55 -8.04 -0.39 -4.71
C GLY A 55 -7.40 -1.39 -5.66
N SER A 56 -7.38 -2.67 -5.32
CA SER A 56 -6.63 -3.73 -6.02
C SER A 56 -7.49 -4.64 -6.90
N THR A 57 -8.69 -4.22 -7.30
CA THR A 57 -9.54 -5.00 -8.22
C THR A 57 -9.37 -4.63 -9.69
N ARG A 58 -8.56 -3.63 -10.01
CA ARG A 58 -8.26 -3.21 -11.40
C ARG A 58 -6.98 -2.38 -11.48
N GLY A 59 -6.55 -2.12 -12.71
CA GLY A 59 -5.44 -1.22 -13.03
C GLY A 59 -4.16 -1.58 -12.30
N LEU A 60 -3.40 -0.58 -11.87
CA LEU A 60 -2.12 -0.77 -11.20
C LEU A 60 -2.23 -1.60 -9.92
N GLY A 61 -3.29 -1.40 -9.12
CA GLY A 61 -3.50 -2.14 -7.88
C GLY A 61 -3.66 -3.64 -8.09
N LEU A 62 -4.38 -4.06 -9.14
CA LEU A 62 -4.51 -5.48 -9.51
C LEU A 62 -3.16 -6.06 -9.98
N GLU A 63 -2.43 -5.33 -10.80
CA GLU A 63 -1.13 -5.81 -11.29
C GLU A 63 -0.07 -5.85 -10.17
N LEU A 64 -0.13 -4.94 -9.19
CA LEU A 64 0.67 -5.05 -7.97
C LEU A 64 0.32 -6.33 -7.20
N ALA A 65 -0.98 -6.63 -7.04
CA ALA A 65 -1.42 -7.87 -6.37
C ALA A 65 -0.85 -9.12 -7.07
N LYS A 66 -0.98 -9.20 -8.39
CA LYS A 66 -0.41 -10.31 -9.19
C LYS A 66 1.11 -10.40 -9.03
N SER A 67 1.80 -9.26 -9.06
CA SER A 67 3.26 -9.22 -8.95
C SER A 67 3.76 -9.69 -7.58
N PHE A 68 3.13 -9.28 -6.47
CA PHE A 68 3.45 -9.80 -5.14
C PHE A 68 3.17 -11.30 -5.00
N LEU A 69 2.00 -11.75 -5.50
CA LEU A 69 1.64 -13.17 -5.49
C LEU A 69 2.63 -14.03 -6.28
N SER A 70 3.11 -13.56 -7.43
CA SER A 70 4.10 -14.26 -8.24
C SER A 70 5.46 -14.42 -7.55
N GLN A 71 5.74 -13.58 -6.55
CA GLN A 71 6.93 -13.66 -5.71
C GLN A 71 6.72 -14.45 -4.40
N GLY A 72 5.55 -15.10 -4.25
CA GLY A 72 5.24 -15.98 -3.12
C GLY A 72 4.64 -15.28 -1.91
N ASP A 73 4.30 -13.99 -1.99
CA ASP A 73 3.64 -13.25 -0.92
C ASP A 73 2.16 -13.61 -0.79
N SER A 74 1.54 -13.24 0.33
CA SER A 74 0.09 -13.28 0.49
C SER A 74 -0.50 -11.89 0.29
N VAL A 75 -1.61 -11.78 -0.46
CA VAL A 75 -2.19 -10.49 -0.82
C VAL A 75 -3.66 -10.40 -0.38
N PHE A 76 -3.99 -9.32 0.32
CA PHE A 76 -5.34 -8.95 0.66
C PHE A 76 -5.87 -7.89 -0.30
N VAL A 77 -6.92 -8.27 -1.07
CA VAL A 77 -7.53 -7.45 -2.11
C VAL A 77 -8.70 -6.65 -1.55
N THR A 78 -8.82 -5.38 -1.94
CA THR A 78 -9.97 -4.58 -1.54
C THR A 78 -10.38 -3.53 -2.58
N SER A 79 -11.66 -3.26 -2.65
CA SER A 79 -12.29 -2.14 -3.34
C SER A 79 -13.67 -1.87 -2.75
N ARG A 80 -14.34 -0.81 -3.22
CA ARG A 80 -15.71 -0.45 -2.78
C ARG A 80 -16.83 -1.30 -3.41
N ASP A 81 -16.49 -2.25 -4.26
CA ASP A 81 -17.42 -3.09 -5.01
C ASP A 81 -17.20 -4.55 -4.59
N ALA A 82 -18.13 -5.08 -3.80
CA ALA A 82 -18.07 -6.44 -3.26
C ALA A 82 -18.02 -7.50 -4.38
N GLY A 83 -18.78 -7.30 -5.46
CA GLY A 83 -18.78 -8.21 -6.61
C GLY A 83 -17.41 -8.29 -7.28
N LYS A 84 -16.79 -7.14 -7.55
CA LYS A 84 -15.44 -7.09 -8.12
C LYS A 84 -14.37 -7.65 -7.19
N VAL A 85 -14.52 -7.48 -5.87
CA VAL A 85 -13.60 -8.11 -4.91
C VAL A 85 -13.73 -9.62 -5.00
N ALA A 86 -14.96 -10.16 -4.96
CA ALA A 86 -15.20 -11.61 -5.03
C ALA A 86 -14.67 -12.21 -6.34
N GLU A 87 -14.93 -11.58 -7.49
CA GLU A 87 -14.41 -12.01 -8.80
C GLU A 87 -12.88 -11.99 -8.84
N THR A 88 -12.26 -10.91 -8.34
CA THR A 88 -10.81 -10.77 -8.33
C THR A 88 -10.16 -11.82 -7.42
N VAL A 89 -10.70 -12.01 -6.22
CA VAL A 89 -10.20 -13.03 -5.28
C VAL A 89 -10.29 -14.42 -5.89
N ALA A 90 -11.42 -14.78 -6.50
CA ALA A 90 -11.62 -16.08 -7.14
C ALA A 90 -10.61 -16.30 -8.29
N ALA A 91 -10.42 -15.31 -9.14
CA ALA A 91 -9.45 -15.38 -10.24
C ALA A 91 -8.01 -15.52 -9.75
N LEU A 92 -7.61 -14.75 -8.72
CA LEU A 92 -6.27 -14.81 -8.16
C LEU A 92 -6.02 -16.12 -7.39
N ARG A 93 -7.02 -16.64 -6.66
CA ARG A 93 -6.94 -17.95 -6.01
C ARG A 93 -6.72 -19.07 -7.01
N THR A 94 -7.43 -19.04 -8.12
CA THR A 94 -7.25 -20.04 -9.20
C THR A 94 -5.83 -20.02 -9.75
N ALA A 95 -5.19 -18.84 -9.84
CA ALA A 95 -3.87 -18.69 -10.41
C ALA A 95 -2.74 -18.93 -9.41
N TYR A 96 -2.92 -18.60 -8.13
CA TYR A 96 -1.82 -18.55 -7.14
C TYR A 96 -2.07 -19.42 -5.89
N GLY A 97 -3.29 -19.93 -5.68
CA GLY A 97 -3.66 -20.76 -4.53
C GLY A 97 -4.58 -20.04 -3.53
N ASP A 98 -5.37 -20.83 -2.81
CA ASP A 98 -6.42 -20.33 -1.91
C ASP A 98 -5.87 -19.65 -0.65
N ASP A 99 -4.76 -20.15 -0.11
CA ASP A 99 -4.21 -19.72 1.18
C ASP A 99 -3.44 -18.39 1.10
N VAL A 100 -3.18 -17.89 -0.10
CA VAL A 100 -2.36 -16.68 -0.33
C VAL A 100 -3.18 -15.48 -0.79
N VAL A 101 -4.48 -15.65 -1.02
CA VAL A 101 -5.37 -14.59 -1.50
C VAL A 101 -6.61 -14.51 -0.63
N ALA A 102 -6.85 -13.33 -0.09
CA ALA A 102 -8.12 -12.99 0.57
C ALA A 102 -8.56 -11.57 0.16
N GLY A 103 -9.76 -11.19 0.50
CA GLY A 103 -10.23 -9.85 0.21
C GLY A 103 -11.55 -9.53 0.88
N LEU A 104 -11.80 -8.22 1.05
CA LEU A 104 -13.03 -7.66 1.59
C LEU A 104 -13.38 -6.36 0.86
N GLU A 105 -14.67 -6.13 0.68
CA GLU A 105 -15.17 -4.81 0.30
C GLU A 105 -14.80 -3.79 1.36
N ALA A 106 -14.19 -2.65 0.96
CA ALA A 106 -13.94 -1.56 1.88
C ALA A 106 -13.93 -0.19 1.19
N ASP A 107 -14.55 0.78 1.85
CA ASP A 107 -14.43 2.18 1.52
C ASP A 107 -13.36 2.83 2.40
N VAL A 108 -12.22 3.18 1.79
CA VAL A 108 -11.09 3.78 2.49
C VAL A 108 -11.40 5.14 3.12
N SER A 109 -12.47 5.81 2.68
CA SER A 109 -12.91 7.10 3.26
C SER A 109 -13.67 6.95 4.59
N ARG A 110 -13.94 5.71 5.04
CA ARG A 110 -14.69 5.41 6.26
C ARG A 110 -13.80 4.64 7.25
N ALA A 111 -13.63 5.20 8.44
CA ALA A 111 -12.74 4.64 9.46
C ALA A 111 -13.12 3.22 9.89
N GLU A 112 -14.44 2.96 10.05
CA GLU A 112 -14.97 1.66 10.40
C GLU A 112 -14.63 0.61 9.33
N SER A 113 -14.83 0.97 8.06
CA SER A 113 -14.56 0.08 6.92
C SER A 113 -13.06 -0.26 6.80
N VAL A 114 -12.19 0.71 7.10
CA VAL A 114 -10.73 0.48 7.14
C VAL A 114 -10.32 -0.40 8.32
N GLN A 115 -11.02 -0.30 9.46
CA GLN A 115 -10.82 -1.20 10.59
C GLN A 115 -11.23 -2.63 10.24
N GLU A 116 -12.43 -2.83 9.68
CA GLU A 116 -12.94 -4.13 9.25
C GLU A 116 -12.00 -4.78 8.22
N LEU A 117 -11.47 -3.99 7.27
CA LEU A 117 -10.46 -4.45 6.30
C LEU A 117 -9.22 -5.01 7.00
N ALA A 118 -8.71 -4.29 8.01
CA ALA A 118 -7.51 -4.71 8.73
C ALA A 118 -7.76 -5.97 9.55
N ASP A 119 -8.89 -6.04 10.24
CA ASP A 119 -9.28 -7.20 11.05
C ASP A 119 -9.45 -8.45 10.17
N ALA A 120 -10.13 -8.33 9.03
CA ALA A 120 -10.27 -9.41 8.06
C ALA A 120 -8.92 -9.89 7.48
N CYS A 121 -7.95 -8.99 7.29
CA CYS A 121 -6.62 -9.38 6.87
C CYS A 121 -5.88 -10.15 7.97
N VAL A 122 -6.02 -9.72 9.23
CA VAL A 122 -5.44 -10.43 10.38
C VAL A 122 -6.07 -11.82 10.54
N ASP A 123 -7.38 -11.93 10.38
CA ASP A 123 -8.09 -13.22 10.44
C ASP A 123 -7.63 -14.18 9.33
N ALA A 124 -7.42 -13.66 8.12
CA ALA A 124 -6.99 -14.47 6.97
C ALA A 124 -5.53 -14.91 7.04
N PHE A 125 -4.62 -14.03 7.47
CA PHE A 125 -3.18 -14.25 7.34
C PHE A 125 -2.40 -14.15 8.66
N GLY A 126 -3.06 -13.86 9.78
CA GLY A 126 -2.41 -13.72 11.09
C GLY A 126 -1.69 -12.39 11.29
N GLY A 127 -1.75 -11.45 10.36
CA GLY A 127 -1.13 -10.13 10.50
C GLY A 127 -0.90 -9.39 9.19
N VAL A 128 -0.22 -8.25 9.27
CA VAL A 128 0.14 -7.38 8.14
C VAL A 128 1.61 -7.01 8.23
N ASP A 129 2.37 -7.22 7.17
CA ASP A 129 3.78 -6.84 7.05
C ASP A 129 3.96 -5.60 6.16
N MET A 130 3.08 -5.47 5.17
CA MET A 130 3.13 -4.36 4.22
C MET A 130 1.71 -3.86 3.90
N TRP A 131 1.57 -2.52 3.84
CA TRP A 131 0.31 -1.87 3.47
C TRP A 131 0.56 -0.86 2.36
N ILE A 132 -0.10 -1.03 1.21
CA ILE A 132 0.03 -0.14 0.05
C ILE A 132 -1.26 0.67 -0.12
N ASN A 133 -1.17 1.96 0.14
CA ASN A 133 -2.22 2.94 -0.10
C ASN A 133 -2.24 3.30 -1.59
N ASN A 134 -2.86 2.41 -2.40
CA ASN A 134 -2.98 2.60 -3.85
C ASN A 134 -4.36 3.17 -4.24
N ALA A 135 -5.41 2.96 -3.45
CA ALA A 135 -6.73 3.51 -3.75
C ALA A 135 -6.66 5.02 -4.00
N GLY A 136 -7.18 5.45 -5.14
CA GLY A 136 -7.17 6.84 -5.53
C GLY A 136 -8.06 7.09 -6.74
N SER A 137 -8.51 8.34 -6.88
CA SER A 137 -9.31 8.80 -8.00
C SER A 137 -8.91 10.23 -8.35
N ASN A 138 -8.90 10.55 -9.64
CA ASN A 138 -8.87 11.92 -10.13
C ASN A 138 -10.26 12.37 -10.65
N GLY A 139 -11.30 11.58 -10.35
CA GLY A 139 -12.65 11.81 -10.84
C GLY A 139 -12.82 11.58 -12.32
N TYR A 140 -11.78 11.15 -13.03
CA TYR A 140 -11.73 11.06 -14.49
C TYR A 140 -12.01 12.41 -15.17
N GLN A 141 -11.73 13.53 -14.48
CA GLN A 141 -11.94 14.88 -14.98
C GLN A 141 -10.60 15.50 -15.35
N TYR A 142 -10.58 16.15 -16.50
CA TYR A 142 -9.45 16.91 -17.00
C TYR A 142 -9.95 18.28 -17.44
N GLU A 143 -10.26 19.14 -16.45
CA GLU A 143 -10.85 20.44 -16.62
C GLU A 143 -10.25 21.47 -15.67
N ASN A 144 -10.53 22.75 -15.85
CA ASN A 144 -10.13 23.75 -14.91
C ASN A 144 -10.94 23.61 -13.62
N LEU A 145 -10.36 24.03 -12.50
CA LEU A 145 -10.99 23.88 -11.19
C LEU A 145 -12.38 24.56 -11.09
N GLU A 146 -12.56 25.69 -11.78
CA GLU A 146 -13.81 26.44 -11.82
C GLU A 146 -14.96 25.68 -12.49
N ASP A 147 -14.64 24.74 -13.39
CA ASP A 147 -15.60 23.95 -14.15
C ASP A 147 -15.88 22.60 -13.47
N ALA A 148 -15.11 22.22 -12.44
CA ALA A 148 -15.16 20.90 -11.82
C ALA A 148 -16.42 20.69 -10.99
N ASP A 149 -17.04 19.50 -11.12
CA ASP A 149 -18.20 19.12 -10.33
C ASP A 149 -17.82 18.99 -8.84
N PRO A 150 -18.47 19.73 -7.92
CA PRO A 150 -18.17 19.67 -6.49
C PRO A 150 -18.22 18.27 -5.88
N SER A 151 -19.13 17.40 -6.36
CA SER A 151 -19.25 16.03 -5.85
C SER A 151 -18.03 15.18 -6.19
N VAL A 152 -17.40 15.43 -7.33
CA VAL A 152 -16.18 14.75 -7.77
C VAL A 152 -14.97 15.28 -6.99
N LEU A 153 -14.94 16.57 -6.70
CA LEU A 153 -13.91 17.17 -5.84
C LEU A 153 -13.96 16.57 -4.44
N GLU A 154 -15.16 16.51 -3.83
CA GLU A 154 -15.39 15.90 -2.53
C GLU A 154 -14.91 14.43 -2.52
N GLN A 155 -15.36 13.63 -3.48
CA GLN A 155 -14.96 12.22 -3.57
C GLN A 155 -13.45 12.05 -3.73
N GLY A 156 -12.81 12.92 -4.52
CA GLY A 156 -11.36 12.94 -4.68
C GLY A 156 -10.63 13.17 -3.37
N VAL A 157 -11.04 14.17 -2.60
CA VAL A 157 -10.45 14.50 -1.29
C VAL A 157 -10.71 13.38 -0.27
N LEU A 158 -11.95 12.87 -0.20
CA LEU A 158 -12.30 11.78 0.70
C LEU A 158 -11.49 10.51 0.40
N THR A 159 -11.33 10.14 -0.86
CA THR A 159 -10.59 8.92 -1.22
C THR A 159 -9.08 9.13 -1.09
N ASN A 160 -8.53 10.18 -1.72
CA ASN A 160 -7.08 10.32 -1.83
C ASN A 160 -6.43 10.84 -0.55
N SER A 161 -7.05 11.84 0.11
CA SER A 161 -6.46 12.47 1.30
C SER A 161 -6.92 11.77 2.57
N LEU A 162 -8.23 11.81 2.88
CA LEU A 162 -8.75 11.18 4.11
C LEU A 162 -8.50 9.68 4.11
N GLY A 163 -8.78 8.99 3.01
CA GLY A 163 -8.58 7.55 2.87
C GLY A 163 -7.14 7.13 3.13
N SER A 164 -6.17 7.84 2.57
CA SER A 164 -4.74 7.54 2.82
C SER A 164 -4.35 7.77 4.27
N ILE A 165 -4.89 8.80 4.93
CA ILE A 165 -4.64 9.07 6.36
C ILE A 165 -5.25 7.96 7.23
N LEU A 166 -6.50 7.59 7.00
CA LEU A 166 -7.18 6.53 7.74
C LEU A 166 -6.48 5.18 7.58
N CYS A 167 -6.13 4.83 6.34
CA CYS A 167 -5.41 3.59 6.04
C CYS A 167 -4.01 3.58 6.66
N THR A 168 -3.26 4.68 6.59
CA THR A 168 -1.94 4.79 7.23
C THR A 168 -2.04 4.63 8.74
N ARG A 169 -3.00 5.32 9.38
CA ARG A 169 -3.27 5.18 10.82
C ARG A 169 -3.59 3.74 11.20
N GLN A 170 -4.47 3.08 10.44
CA GLN A 170 -4.87 1.70 10.74
C GLN A 170 -3.73 0.72 10.49
N ALA A 171 -2.98 0.87 9.40
CA ALA A 171 -1.81 0.05 9.10
C ALA A 171 -0.78 0.10 10.24
N ILE A 172 -0.47 1.29 10.78
CA ILE A 172 0.43 1.44 11.92
C ILE A 172 -0.07 0.65 13.13
N ARG A 173 -1.37 0.76 13.45
CA ARG A 173 -1.98 0.05 14.60
C ARG A 173 -1.90 -1.46 14.42
N THR A 174 -2.31 -1.94 13.25
CA THR A 174 -2.35 -3.38 12.94
C THR A 174 -0.95 -3.99 12.91
N ILE A 175 0.02 -3.33 12.26
CA ILE A 175 1.41 -3.80 12.21
C ILE A 175 2.01 -3.85 13.63
N LYS A 176 1.78 -2.84 14.47
CA LYS A 176 2.22 -2.84 15.88
C LYS A 176 1.66 -4.02 16.68
N GLN A 177 0.41 -4.37 16.44
CA GLN A 177 -0.30 -5.43 17.19
C GLN A 177 0.02 -6.84 16.69
N THR A 178 0.44 -6.99 15.44
CA THR A 178 0.64 -8.31 14.80
C THR A 178 2.11 -8.59 14.53
N SER A 179 2.67 -8.02 13.47
CA SER A 179 4.04 -8.28 13.02
C SER A 179 5.11 -7.59 13.87
N GLY A 180 4.74 -6.54 14.60
CA GLY A 180 5.65 -5.71 15.37
C GLY A 180 6.56 -4.81 14.53
N ARG A 181 6.71 -5.12 13.23
CA ARG A 181 7.49 -4.36 12.24
C ARG A 181 6.85 -4.43 10.87
N GLY A 182 7.09 -3.46 10.02
CA GLY A 182 6.56 -3.50 8.65
C GLY A 182 6.72 -2.19 7.87
N HIS A 183 6.05 -2.14 6.73
CA HIS A 183 6.20 -1.07 5.76
C HIS A 183 4.84 -0.55 5.27
N ILE A 184 4.73 0.76 5.13
CA ILE A 184 3.56 1.43 4.58
C ILE A 184 4.00 2.26 3.38
N PHE A 185 3.37 2.07 2.24
CA PHE A 185 3.66 2.80 1.02
C PHE A 185 2.48 3.65 0.59
N ASN A 186 2.73 4.93 0.37
CA ASN A 186 1.76 5.87 -0.16
C ASN A 186 1.99 6.09 -1.66
N MET A 187 0.96 5.86 -2.49
CA MET A 187 1.03 6.05 -3.93
C MET A 187 1.01 7.53 -4.28
N GLU A 188 2.09 8.01 -4.87
CA GLU A 188 2.22 9.35 -5.43
C GLU A 188 1.48 9.49 -6.76
N GLY A 189 1.43 10.70 -7.29
CA GLY A 189 0.85 11.03 -8.58
C GLY A 189 1.27 12.42 -9.04
N ALA A 190 0.70 12.90 -10.14
CA ALA A 190 0.96 14.26 -10.63
C ALA A 190 0.69 15.30 -9.54
N GLY A 191 1.67 16.16 -9.27
CA GLY A 191 1.62 17.18 -8.22
C GLY A 191 2.25 16.75 -6.88
N SER A 192 2.64 15.49 -6.69
CA SER A 192 3.30 15.05 -5.43
C SER A 192 4.65 15.73 -5.18
N ASP A 193 5.31 16.20 -6.22
CA ASP A 193 6.57 16.93 -6.18
C ASP A 193 6.40 18.45 -6.00
N GLY A 194 5.15 18.92 -5.89
CA GLY A 194 4.80 20.35 -5.83
C GLY A 194 4.76 21.07 -7.19
N ASN A 195 5.08 20.37 -8.28
CA ASN A 195 5.03 20.97 -9.61
C ASN A 195 3.59 21.10 -10.12
N ALA A 196 3.33 22.23 -10.78
CA ALA A 196 2.01 22.51 -11.36
C ALA A 196 1.74 21.61 -12.57
N THR A 197 0.59 20.96 -12.57
CA THR A 197 0.07 20.24 -13.74
C THR A 197 -1.28 20.84 -14.11
N ARG A 198 -1.38 21.36 -15.34
CA ARG A 198 -2.61 21.99 -15.83
C ARG A 198 -3.79 21.02 -15.72
N LYS A 199 -4.92 21.52 -15.23
CA LYS A 199 -6.18 20.77 -15.06
C LYS A 199 -6.12 19.64 -14.02
N PHE A 200 -5.11 19.64 -13.16
CA PHE A 200 -4.95 18.68 -12.05
C PHE A 200 -4.97 19.38 -10.69
N ALA A 201 -5.56 20.56 -10.56
CA ALA A 201 -5.51 21.34 -9.32
C ALA A 201 -5.99 20.53 -8.10
N ALA A 202 -7.18 19.95 -8.16
CA ALA A 202 -7.73 19.16 -7.07
C ALA A 202 -6.95 17.84 -6.84
N TYR A 203 -6.66 17.10 -7.90
CA TYR A 203 -5.88 15.87 -7.81
C TYR A 203 -4.46 16.12 -7.28
N GLY A 204 -3.76 17.10 -7.86
CA GLY A 204 -2.40 17.47 -7.44
C GLY A 204 -2.34 17.92 -5.98
N HIS A 205 -3.35 18.68 -5.51
CA HIS A 205 -3.50 19.03 -4.10
C HIS A 205 -3.54 17.77 -3.20
N THR A 206 -4.37 16.78 -3.55
CA THR A 206 -4.44 15.54 -2.76
C THR A 206 -3.14 14.74 -2.80
N LYS A 207 -2.43 14.73 -3.93
CA LYS A 207 -1.18 13.98 -4.09
C LYS A 207 0.03 14.68 -3.47
N ALA A 208 0.07 16.00 -3.42
CA ALA A 208 1.09 16.74 -2.67
C ALA A 208 1.10 16.37 -1.17
N GLY A 209 -0.07 16.11 -0.59
CA GLY A 209 -0.21 15.65 0.78
C GLY A 209 0.47 14.31 1.08
N MET A 210 0.64 13.42 0.11
CA MET A 210 1.22 12.09 0.34
C MET A 210 2.70 12.16 0.72
N ALA A 211 3.46 13.00 0.04
CA ALA A 211 4.88 13.21 0.36
C ALA A 211 5.03 13.86 1.75
N GLN A 212 4.17 14.81 2.09
CA GLN A 212 4.18 15.47 3.39
C GLN A 212 3.79 14.48 4.51
N LEU A 213 2.71 13.70 4.33
CA LEU A 213 2.28 12.67 5.27
C LEU A 213 3.41 11.68 5.56
N SER A 214 4.04 11.13 4.52
CA SER A 214 5.12 10.16 4.68
C SER A 214 6.32 10.72 5.44
N LYS A 215 6.71 11.98 5.18
CA LYS A 215 7.79 12.67 5.91
C LYS A 215 7.45 12.86 7.39
N THR A 216 6.22 13.28 7.71
CA THR A 216 5.79 13.48 9.10
C THR A 216 5.72 12.15 9.84
N MET A 217 5.16 11.10 9.22
CA MET A 217 5.11 9.77 9.82
C MET A 217 6.51 9.21 10.11
N ALA A 218 7.49 9.46 9.27
CA ALA A 218 8.87 9.05 9.53
C ALA A 218 9.46 9.69 10.81
N VAL A 219 9.03 10.92 11.15
CA VAL A 219 9.43 11.57 12.40
C VAL A 219 8.67 10.99 13.60
N GLU A 220 7.34 10.79 13.47
CA GLU A 220 6.51 10.24 14.54
C GLU A 220 6.83 8.78 14.88
N LEU A 221 7.30 8.01 13.91
CA LEU A 221 7.63 6.59 14.05
C LEU A 221 9.13 6.31 14.23
N LYS A 222 9.94 7.34 14.55
CA LYS A 222 11.41 7.22 14.63
C LYS A 222 11.89 6.05 15.49
N ASP A 223 11.20 5.76 16.59
CA ASP A 223 11.54 4.70 17.53
C ASP A 223 10.62 3.46 17.40
N VAL A 224 9.89 3.37 16.30
CA VAL A 224 8.96 2.29 15.99
C VAL A 224 9.43 1.61 14.71
N PRO A 225 9.54 0.26 14.68
CA PRO A 225 10.06 -0.44 13.51
C PRO A 225 9.01 -0.52 12.36
N ILE A 226 8.47 0.62 11.97
CA ILE A 226 7.52 0.78 10.85
C ILE A 226 8.01 1.91 9.95
N GLY A 227 8.36 1.55 8.71
CA GLY A 227 8.74 2.50 7.69
C GLY A 227 7.51 3.05 6.94
N VAL A 228 7.50 4.37 6.70
CA VAL A 228 6.50 4.99 5.82
C VAL A 228 7.18 5.59 4.60
N HIS A 229 6.79 5.14 3.44
CA HIS A 229 7.49 5.31 2.18
C HIS A 229 6.55 5.87 1.11
N THR A 230 7.10 6.19 -0.06
CA THR A 230 6.32 6.61 -1.23
C THR A 230 6.63 5.76 -2.45
N ILE A 231 5.64 5.59 -3.31
CA ILE A 231 5.77 4.99 -4.64
C ILE A 231 5.32 6.02 -5.67
N SER A 232 6.24 6.41 -6.55
CA SER A 232 5.95 7.21 -7.75
C SER A 232 5.94 6.28 -8.96
N PRO A 233 4.75 5.82 -9.42
CA PRO A 233 4.63 4.80 -10.45
C PRO A 233 5.02 5.32 -11.85
N GLY A 234 5.25 6.63 -11.99
CA GLY A 234 5.41 7.25 -13.28
C GLY A 234 4.07 7.37 -14.04
N MET A 235 4.14 7.36 -15.34
CA MET A 235 2.96 7.37 -16.20
C MET A 235 2.57 5.92 -16.50
N VAL A 236 1.45 5.46 -15.92
CA VAL A 236 0.95 4.10 -16.10
C VAL A 236 -0.29 4.13 -16.99
N PHE A 237 -0.26 3.40 -18.11
CA PHE A 237 -1.39 3.30 -19.01
C PHE A 237 -2.47 2.40 -18.42
N THR A 238 -3.46 3.02 -17.81
CA THR A 238 -4.61 2.37 -17.17
C THR A 238 -5.91 2.98 -17.69
N GLU A 239 -7.05 2.42 -17.32
CA GLU A 239 -8.36 3.03 -17.61
C GLU A 239 -8.44 4.51 -17.21
N LEU A 240 -7.69 4.91 -16.20
CA LEU A 240 -7.58 6.30 -15.79
C LEU A 240 -7.12 7.21 -16.94
N ILE A 241 -6.21 6.73 -17.79
CA ILE A 241 -5.68 7.46 -18.96
C ILE A 241 -6.46 7.06 -20.22
N SER A 242 -6.84 5.80 -20.40
CA SER A 242 -7.46 5.29 -21.64
C SER A 242 -8.97 5.52 -21.75
N SER A 243 -9.64 6.01 -20.70
CA SER A 243 -11.10 6.16 -20.65
C SER A 243 -11.68 7.16 -21.68
N GLY A 244 -10.86 7.75 -22.55
CA GLY A 244 -11.27 8.71 -23.56
C GLY A 244 -11.68 10.08 -23.01
N ARG A 245 -11.68 10.26 -21.69
CA ARG A 245 -12.00 11.53 -21.02
C ARG A 245 -10.83 12.51 -21.04
N TYR A 246 -9.64 12.03 -21.34
CA TYR A 246 -8.48 12.87 -21.62
C TYR A 246 -8.38 13.15 -23.11
N SER A 247 -8.70 14.36 -23.52
CA SER A 247 -8.36 14.85 -24.84
C SER A 247 -6.90 15.31 -24.82
N PHE A 248 -6.00 14.42 -25.11
CA PHE A 248 -4.60 14.78 -25.33
C PHE A 248 -4.46 15.39 -26.74
N GLY A 249 -3.97 16.62 -26.83
CA GLY A 249 -3.45 17.13 -28.11
C GLY A 249 -2.27 16.25 -28.60
N SER A 250 -1.83 16.47 -29.84
CA SER A 250 -0.75 15.68 -30.48
C SER A 250 0.50 15.53 -29.60
N GLN A 251 0.93 16.61 -28.94
CA GLN A 251 2.06 16.56 -28.00
C GLN A 251 1.79 15.67 -26.79
N GLY A 252 0.59 15.73 -26.20
CA GLY A 252 0.22 14.88 -25.06
C GLY A 252 0.19 13.41 -25.45
N ARG A 253 -0.36 13.06 -26.61
CA ARG A 253 -0.35 11.70 -27.17
C ARG A 253 1.08 11.19 -27.36
N MET A 254 1.97 12.02 -27.90
CA MET A 254 3.38 11.69 -28.04
C MET A 254 4.05 11.40 -26.69
N PHE A 255 3.80 12.19 -25.65
CA PHE A 255 4.35 11.93 -24.31
C PHE A 255 3.79 10.67 -23.68
N VAL A 256 2.49 10.40 -23.82
CA VAL A 256 1.87 9.16 -23.33
C VAL A 256 2.50 7.95 -24.04
N ASN A 257 2.60 8.00 -25.38
CA ASN A 257 3.22 6.91 -26.14
C ASN A 257 4.67 6.67 -25.74
N ALA A 258 5.44 7.73 -25.50
CA ALA A 258 6.87 7.63 -25.18
C ALA A 258 7.13 7.18 -23.74
N LEU A 259 6.36 7.68 -22.77
CA LEU A 259 6.69 7.58 -21.35
C LEU A 259 5.81 6.61 -20.56
N ALA A 260 4.57 6.37 -21.02
CA ALA A 260 3.67 5.49 -20.28
C ALA A 260 4.12 4.02 -20.38
N GLU A 261 3.94 3.30 -19.26
CA GLU A 261 4.13 1.85 -19.21
C GLU A 261 2.80 1.13 -19.04
N PRO A 262 2.66 -0.09 -19.57
CA PRO A 262 1.56 -0.97 -19.17
C PRO A 262 1.56 -1.20 -17.66
N ALA A 263 0.38 -1.43 -17.10
CA ALA A 263 0.24 -1.55 -15.64
C ALA A 263 0.99 -2.73 -15.05
N ASP A 264 1.06 -3.85 -15.77
CA ASP A 264 1.81 -5.06 -15.39
C ASP A 264 3.32 -4.81 -15.34
N VAL A 265 3.87 -4.12 -16.35
CA VAL A 265 5.29 -3.75 -16.40
C VAL A 265 5.64 -2.80 -15.27
N ALA A 266 4.81 -1.77 -15.04
CA ALA A 266 5.03 -0.82 -13.95
C ALA A 266 4.94 -1.52 -12.58
N ALA A 267 3.97 -2.41 -12.39
CA ALA A 267 3.81 -3.18 -11.16
C ALA A 267 5.01 -4.09 -10.87
N ALA A 268 5.51 -4.81 -11.88
CA ALA A 268 6.68 -5.67 -11.72
C ALA A 268 7.91 -4.86 -11.27
N GLN A 269 8.17 -3.71 -11.90
CA GLN A 269 9.28 -2.82 -11.51
C GLN A 269 9.10 -2.23 -10.11
N ILE A 270 7.87 -1.89 -9.72
CA ILE A 270 7.58 -1.39 -8.37
C ILE A 270 7.85 -2.48 -7.34
N VAL A 271 7.33 -3.69 -7.54
CA VAL A 271 7.46 -4.78 -6.56
C VAL A 271 8.91 -5.22 -6.42
N GLU A 272 9.67 -5.31 -7.51
CA GLU A 272 11.11 -5.57 -7.46
C GLU A 272 11.84 -4.53 -6.60
N GLN A 273 11.64 -3.23 -6.87
CA GLN A 273 12.27 -2.16 -6.10
C GLN A 273 11.80 -2.14 -4.63
N VAL A 274 10.52 -2.42 -4.36
CA VAL A 274 9.99 -2.52 -3.00
C VAL A 274 10.67 -3.66 -2.24
N LYS A 275 10.76 -4.84 -2.83
CA LYS A 275 11.41 -6.01 -2.21
C LYS A 275 12.90 -5.75 -1.94
N GLU A 276 13.62 -5.21 -2.91
CA GLU A 276 15.03 -4.84 -2.75
C GLU A 276 15.21 -3.81 -1.63
N ALA A 277 14.41 -2.75 -1.64
CA ALA A 277 14.52 -1.66 -0.68
C ALA A 277 14.13 -2.07 0.75
N THR A 278 13.24 -3.06 0.92
CA THR A 278 12.77 -3.55 2.22
C THR A 278 13.51 -4.81 2.72
N ALA A 279 14.43 -5.35 1.94
CA ALA A 279 15.19 -6.56 2.31
C ALA A 279 16.04 -6.37 3.58
N SER A 280 16.57 -5.17 3.81
CA SER A 280 17.37 -4.87 5.00
C SER A 280 16.48 -4.64 6.23
N PRO A 281 16.83 -5.20 7.40
CA PRO A 281 16.16 -4.90 8.66
C PRO A 281 16.11 -3.40 9.00
N ASP A 282 17.07 -2.61 8.57
CA ASP A 282 17.13 -1.17 8.84
C ASP A 282 16.23 -0.33 7.92
N SER A 283 15.57 -0.94 6.95
CA SER A 283 14.68 -0.25 6.00
C SER A 283 13.49 0.43 6.68
N VAL A 284 13.02 -0.10 7.81
CA VAL A 284 11.94 0.48 8.61
C VAL A 284 12.30 1.84 9.24
N ASN A 285 13.58 2.15 9.38
CA ASN A 285 14.08 3.40 9.97
C ASN A 285 14.36 4.48 8.92
N LYS A 286 14.05 4.22 7.66
CA LYS A 286 14.34 5.11 6.52
C LYS A 286 13.08 5.40 5.73
N THR A 287 12.93 6.63 5.25
CA THR A 287 11.92 6.93 4.23
C THR A 287 12.48 6.56 2.86
N ILE A 288 11.83 5.61 2.19
CA ILE A 288 12.20 5.12 0.87
C ILE A 288 11.26 5.75 -0.15
N ALA A 289 11.80 6.23 -1.26
CA ALA A 289 11.01 6.70 -2.40
C ALA A 289 11.28 5.79 -3.61
N ILE A 290 10.32 4.92 -3.92
CA ILE A 290 10.33 4.08 -5.12
C ILE A 290 9.93 4.96 -6.31
N LYS A 291 10.74 4.97 -7.38
CA LYS A 291 10.48 5.78 -8.57
C LYS A 291 10.70 4.98 -9.84
N VAL A 292 9.61 4.68 -10.55
CA VAL A 292 9.67 3.95 -11.84
C VAL A 292 10.18 4.88 -12.96
N LEU A 293 9.64 6.09 -13.05
CA LEU A 293 10.04 7.05 -14.07
C LEU A 293 11.00 8.10 -13.47
N THR A 294 12.29 7.77 -13.42
CA THR A 294 13.33 8.74 -13.05
C THR A 294 13.68 9.64 -14.24
N PRO A 295 14.32 10.81 -14.02
CA PRO A 295 14.76 11.68 -15.11
C PRO A 295 15.65 10.95 -16.15
N ASN A 296 16.52 10.07 -15.72
CA ASN A 296 17.38 9.30 -16.61
C ASN A 296 16.58 8.29 -17.46
N VAL A 297 15.58 7.62 -16.85
CA VAL A 297 14.67 6.72 -17.58
C VAL A 297 13.83 7.50 -18.58
N ALA A 298 13.30 8.65 -18.18
CA ALA A 298 12.53 9.52 -19.07
C ALA A 298 13.38 9.98 -20.26
N LEU A 299 14.60 10.45 -20.00
CA LEU A 299 15.53 10.88 -21.04
C LEU A 299 15.84 9.75 -22.03
N ARG A 300 16.14 8.54 -21.52
CA ARG A 300 16.40 7.36 -22.38
C ARG A 300 15.19 7.02 -23.25
N LYS A 301 13.98 7.02 -22.69
CA LYS A 301 12.74 6.76 -23.45
C LYS A 301 12.49 7.81 -24.51
N MET A 302 12.71 9.09 -24.18
CA MET A 302 12.58 10.19 -25.15
C MET A 302 13.62 10.09 -26.25
N PHE A 303 14.86 9.73 -25.93
CA PHE A 303 15.90 9.46 -26.92
C PHE A 303 15.52 8.31 -27.86
N GLY A 304 15.09 7.17 -27.31
CA GLY A 304 14.58 6.04 -28.10
C GLY A 304 13.43 6.48 -29.03
N ARG A 305 12.53 7.31 -28.49
CA ARG A 305 11.40 7.86 -29.27
C ARG A 305 11.83 8.74 -30.43
N PHE A 306 12.71 9.73 -30.19
CA PHE A 306 13.07 10.72 -31.19
C PHE A 306 14.12 10.23 -32.19
N ILE A 307 15.08 9.43 -31.71
CA ILE A 307 16.21 8.99 -32.54
C ILE A 307 15.94 7.63 -33.18
N LEU A 308 15.38 6.67 -32.42
CA LEU A 308 15.14 5.29 -32.90
C LEU A 308 13.71 5.09 -33.39
N GLY A 309 12.81 6.04 -33.18
CA GLY A 309 11.41 5.92 -33.55
C GLY A 309 10.59 4.94 -32.71
N GLU A 310 11.10 4.58 -31.52
CA GLU A 310 10.44 3.65 -30.62
C GLU A 310 9.10 4.20 -30.09
N ASN A 311 8.16 3.30 -29.79
CA ASN A 311 6.88 3.62 -29.17
C ASN A 311 6.02 4.67 -29.94
N ARG A 312 6.19 4.78 -31.26
CA ARG A 312 5.27 5.56 -32.08
C ARG A 312 3.91 4.86 -32.10
N ASP A 313 2.85 5.66 -31.96
CA ASP A 313 1.46 5.20 -32.01
C ASP A 313 1.17 4.01 -31.08
N ARG A 314 1.94 3.87 -29.97
CA ARG A 314 1.84 2.74 -29.04
C ARG A 314 0.48 2.60 -28.38
N TYR A 315 -0.13 3.75 -28.02
CA TYR A 315 -1.43 3.82 -27.33
C TYR A 315 -2.40 4.72 -28.09
N TYR A 316 -1.90 5.75 -28.73
CA TYR A 316 -2.68 6.74 -29.45
C TYR A 316 -2.03 7.05 -30.80
N PRO A 317 -2.81 7.18 -31.90
CA PRO A 317 -2.29 7.73 -33.14
C PRO A 317 -1.83 9.17 -32.93
N GLU A 318 -0.64 9.50 -33.37
CA GLU A 318 -0.03 10.84 -33.18
C GLU A 318 -0.39 11.81 -34.31
N LYS A 319 -0.70 11.27 -35.47
CA LYS A 319 -1.26 12.06 -36.57
C LYS A 319 -2.77 12.05 -36.45
N ASP A 320 -3.40 13.22 -36.48
CA ASP A 320 -4.82 13.30 -36.71
C ASP A 320 -5.08 12.82 -38.15
N GLU A 321 -5.95 11.85 -38.35
CA GLU A 321 -6.43 11.41 -39.64
C GLU A 321 -7.24 12.53 -40.33
#